data_83a50b9820a8bee73d65c449f5e75136
#
_entry.id   83a50b9820a8bee73d65c449f5e75136
#
_cell.length_a   1.000
_cell.length_b   1.000
_cell.length_c   1.000
_cell.angle_alpha   90.00
_cell.angle_beta   90.00
_cell.angle_gamma   90.00
#
_symmetry.space_group_name_H-M   'P 1'
#
loop_
_entity.id
_entity.type
_entity.pdbx_description
1 polymer ?
#
loop_
_entity_poly.entity_id
_entity_poly.type
_entity_poly.pdbx_seq_one_letter_code
_entity_poly.pdbx_strand_id
1 'polypeptide(L)'
;MRIATIAPLGILLLGSFASMRAEDPVAASQVAIAYMGTSVSTSDTTGICMWYPVLLGDLDLTSLFATQLFATPAVDKEHAYLIWVSDYSVQVLQPKDFKDINFLGVITAGSGTIYFTDRPDLRDWRDWTNRSTWGQPVARFIRRAGLFPSADGGYSANLTNTAELVSSTTFTWNGKQFNFRDLIPHGMTCSETAVGDAEVGTCVAVGIGWL
;
A
#
# COMPACT_ATOMS: atom_id res chain seq x y z
N MET A 1 -67.24 -18.04 -35.15
CA MET A 1 -66.75 -17.81 -33.81
C MET A 1 -65.26 -17.98 -33.86
N ARG A 2 -64.49 -16.88 -33.96
CA ARG A 2 -62.99 -16.91 -34.07
C ARG A 2 -62.44 -16.56 -32.70
N ILE A 3 -61.66 -17.45 -32.11
CA ILE A 3 -60.98 -17.29 -30.86
C ILE A 3 -59.61 -16.68 -31.16
N ALA A 4 -59.38 -15.48 -30.70
CA ALA A 4 -58.07 -14.81 -30.80
C ALA A 4 -57.21 -15.23 -29.62
N THR A 5 -56.08 -15.85 -29.92
CA THR A 5 -55.06 -16.23 -28.96
C THR A 5 -54.14 -15.02 -28.69
N ILE A 6 -54.13 -14.49 -27.48
CA ILE A 6 -53.23 -13.43 -27.03
C ILE A 6 -51.95 -14.11 -26.51
N ALA A 7 -50.82 -13.86 -27.16
CA ALA A 7 -49.50 -14.26 -26.69
C ALA A 7 -49.02 -13.25 -25.63
N PRO A 8 -48.43 -13.70 -24.53
CA PRO A 8 -47.86 -12.78 -23.54
C PRO A 8 -46.50 -12.27 -24.06
N LEU A 9 -46.40 -10.95 -24.15
CA LEU A 9 -45.15 -10.25 -24.44
C LEU A 9 -44.26 -10.26 -23.19
N GLY A 10 -43.30 -11.18 -23.13
CA GLY A 10 -42.30 -11.21 -22.08
C GLY A 10 -41.32 -10.04 -22.23
N ILE A 11 -41.41 -9.04 -21.36
CA ILE A 11 -40.41 -7.97 -21.26
C ILE A 11 -39.17 -8.54 -20.54
N LEU A 12 -38.14 -8.84 -21.32
CA LEU A 12 -36.80 -9.14 -20.78
C LEU A 12 -36.18 -7.82 -20.29
N LEU A 13 -36.30 -7.55 -19.01
CA LEU A 13 -35.48 -6.53 -18.34
C LEU A 13 -34.05 -7.02 -18.25
N LEU A 14 -33.25 -6.70 -19.28
CA LEU A 14 -31.80 -6.76 -19.20
C LEU A 14 -31.33 -5.64 -18.27
N GLY A 15 -31.27 -5.96 -16.98
CA GLY A 15 -30.60 -5.12 -16.00
C GLY A 15 -29.12 -4.98 -16.39
N SER A 16 -28.76 -3.85 -16.97
CA SER A 16 -27.36 -3.47 -17.10
C SER A 16 -26.80 -3.28 -15.70
N PHE A 17 -26.13 -4.31 -15.18
CA PHE A 17 -25.21 -4.14 -14.08
C PHE A 17 -24.06 -3.30 -14.63
N ALA A 18 -24.20 -1.97 -14.57
CA ALA A 18 -23.05 -1.10 -14.65
C ALA A 18 -22.15 -1.50 -13.48
N SER A 19 -21.08 -2.24 -13.76
CA SER A 19 -20.02 -2.46 -12.80
C SER A 19 -19.55 -1.07 -12.42
N MET A 20 -19.84 -0.61 -11.20
CA MET A 20 -19.23 0.59 -10.65
C MET A 20 -17.73 0.32 -10.58
N ARG A 21 -17.00 0.71 -11.61
CA ARG A 21 -15.55 0.75 -11.57
C ARG A 21 -15.18 1.71 -10.46
N ALA A 22 -14.40 1.25 -9.52
CA ALA A 22 -13.67 2.12 -8.63
C ALA A 22 -12.79 3.03 -9.50
N GLU A 23 -12.81 4.29 -9.22
CA GLU A 23 -12.10 5.44 -9.76
C GLU A 23 -10.95 5.19 -10.74
N ASP A 24 -10.65 6.16 -11.57
CA ASP A 24 -9.56 6.13 -12.54
C ASP A 24 -8.20 5.86 -11.85
N PRO A 25 -7.26 5.20 -12.53
CA PRO A 25 -5.92 5.00 -11.99
C PRO A 25 -5.30 6.31 -11.54
N VAL A 26 -4.58 6.27 -10.43
CA VAL A 26 -3.77 7.41 -9.97
C VAL A 26 -2.81 7.80 -11.09
N ALA A 27 -2.84 9.05 -11.52
CA ALA A 27 -1.97 9.50 -12.58
C ALA A 27 -0.49 9.36 -12.20
N ALA A 28 0.35 9.08 -13.18
CA ALA A 28 1.79 8.99 -12.97
C ALA A 28 2.33 10.25 -12.27
N SER A 29 3.20 10.07 -11.30
CA SER A 29 3.78 11.12 -10.45
C SER A 29 2.82 11.77 -9.45
N GLN A 30 1.58 11.34 -9.35
CA GLN A 30 0.73 11.72 -8.23
C GLN A 30 1.01 10.85 -7.00
N VAL A 31 0.81 11.43 -5.82
CA VAL A 31 0.90 10.69 -4.56
C VAL A 31 -0.16 9.60 -4.56
N ALA A 32 0.29 8.35 -4.55
CA ALA A 32 -0.58 7.19 -4.50
C ALA A 32 -0.92 6.79 -3.06
N ILE A 33 0.09 6.81 -2.19
CA ILE A 33 -0.03 6.47 -0.77
C ILE A 33 0.87 7.41 0.03
N ALA A 34 0.36 7.90 1.14
CA ALA A 34 1.17 8.43 2.20
C ALA A 34 0.97 7.57 3.45
N TYR A 35 2.01 7.36 4.22
CA TYR A 35 1.98 6.42 5.32
C TYR A 35 2.83 6.85 6.50
N MET A 36 2.51 6.27 7.64
CA MET A 36 3.31 6.27 8.85
C MET A 36 3.52 4.83 9.28
N GLY A 37 4.57 4.58 10.04
CA GLY A 37 4.82 3.24 10.53
C GLY A 37 6.06 3.11 11.38
N THR A 38 6.53 1.89 11.46
CA THR A 38 7.70 1.51 12.23
C THR A 38 8.46 0.41 11.53
N SER A 39 9.75 0.34 11.77
CA SER A 39 10.61 -0.76 11.34
C SER A 39 11.19 -1.53 12.51
N VAL A 40 11.52 -2.79 12.25
CA VAL A 40 12.20 -3.67 13.19
C VAL A 40 13.34 -4.37 12.45
N SER A 41 14.57 -4.13 12.86
CA SER A 41 15.72 -4.87 12.35
C SER A 41 15.68 -6.32 12.82
N THR A 42 15.80 -7.26 11.91
CA THR A 42 15.88 -8.71 12.20
C THR A 42 17.31 -9.24 12.16
N SER A 43 18.22 -8.48 11.55
CA SER A 43 19.67 -8.67 11.54
C SER A 43 20.34 -7.36 11.12
N ASP A 44 21.67 -7.35 11.00
CA ASP A 44 22.44 -6.19 10.51
C ASP A 44 22.07 -5.80 9.07
N THR A 45 21.47 -6.69 8.30
CA THR A 45 21.19 -6.49 6.87
C THR A 45 19.77 -6.77 6.47
N THR A 46 18.89 -7.14 7.41
CA THR A 46 17.49 -7.44 7.13
C THR A 46 16.57 -6.80 8.16
N GLY A 47 15.37 -6.47 7.74
CA GLY A 47 14.35 -5.94 8.64
C GLY A 47 12.95 -6.05 8.05
N ILE A 48 11.99 -5.65 8.86
CA ILE A 48 10.58 -5.62 8.53
C ILE A 48 10.04 -4.25 8.87
N CYS A 49 9.35 -3.65 7.90
CA CYS A 49 8.63 -2.40 8.06
C CYS A 49 7.13 -2.70 8.13
N MET A 50 6.42 -1.96 8.97
CA MET A 50 4.96 -2.01 9.09
C MET A 50 4.43 -0.60 8.97
N TRP A 51 3.66 -0.35 7.92
CA TRP A 51 3.11 0.96 7.62
C TRP A 51 1.58 0.93 7.55
N TYR A 52 0.98 2.04 7.85
CA TYR A 52 -0.45 2.28 7.64
C TYR A 52 -0.65 3.59 6.87
N PRO A 53 -1.57 3.59 5.88
CA PRO A 53 -1.87 4.78 5.09
C PRO A 53 -2.45 5.90 5.97
N VAL A 54 -2.06 7.13 5.65
CA VAL A 54 -2.64 8.37 6.17
C VAL A 54 -3.11 9.24 5.02
N LEU A 55 -4.05 10.14 5.28
CA LEU A 55 -4.45 11.14 4.31
C LEU A 55 -3.37 12.20 4.22
N LEU A 56 -2.83 12.45 3.03
CA LEU A 56 -1.85 13.50 2.80
C LEU A 56 -2.02 14.16 1.43
N GLY A 57 -1.72 15.47 1.40
CA GLY A 57 -1.59 16.24 0.18
C GLY A 57 -2.86 16.30 -0.67
N ASP A 58 -2.62 16.39 -1.97
CA ASP A 58 -3.68 16.62 -2.96
C ASP A 58 -4.48 15.37 -3.32
N LEU A 59 -4.01 14.19 -2.92
CA LEU A 59 -4.76 12.95 -3.10
C LEU A 59 -5.74 12.78 -1.96
N ASP A 60 -7.00 12.94 -2.25
CA ASP A 60 -8.08 12.62 -1.32
C ASP A 60 -8.29 11.11 -1.26
N LEU A 61 -7.60 10.46 -0.32
CA LEU A 61 -7.76 9.02 -0.09
C LEU A 61 -9.17 8.66 0.40
N THR A 62 -9.93 9.62 0.93
CA THR A 62 -11.35 9.38 1.26
C THR A 62 -12.20 9.27 0.01
N SER A 63 -11.85 9.96 -1.08
CA SER A 63 -12.51 9.79 -2.37
C SER A 63 -12.25 8.41 -2.96
N LEU A 64 -11.01 7.90 -2.87
CA LEU A 64 -10.65 6.56 -3.32
C LEU A 64 -11.40 5.47 -2.56
N PHE A 65 -11.52 5.62 -1.24
CA PHE A 65 -12.13 4.61 -0.39
C PHE A 65 -13.55 4.97 0.07
N ALA A 66 -14.07 6.11 -0.36
CA ALA A 66 -15.40 6.65 -0.02
C ALA A 66 -15.65 6.85 1.49
N THR A 67 -14.63 6.80 2.33
CA THR A 67 -14.69 7.01 3.78
C THR A 67 -13.29 7.18 4.38
N GLN A 68 -13.23 7.40 5.69
CA GLN A 68 -11.96 7.46 6.41
C GLN A 68 -11.23 6.12 6.34
N LEU A 69 -9.89 6.16 6.28
CA LEU A 69 -9.03 4.97 6.28
C LEU A 69 -8.88 4.32 7.66
N PHE A 70 -9.44 4.92 8.70
CA PHE A 70 -9.38 4.44 10.08
C PHE A 70 -10.78 4.25 10.65
N ALA A 71 -10.94 3.24 11.51
CA ALA A 71 -12.21 2.93 12.16
C ALA A 71 -12.65 3.98 13.19
N THR A 72 -11.71 4.82 13.65
CA THR A 72 -11.95 5.95 14.56
C THR A 72 -11.21 7.19 14.05
N PRO A 73 -11.43 8.38 14.60
CA PRO A 73 -10.64 9.56 14.29
C PRO A 73 -9.15 9.45 14.65
N ALA A 74 -8.76 8.46 15.46
CA ALA A 74 -7.36 8.19 15.77
C ALA A 74 -6.62 7.64 14.53
N VAL A 75 -5.49 8.26 14.22
CA VAL A 75 -4.61 7.85 13.11
C VAL A 75 -3.52 6.97 13.69
N ASP A 76 -3.80 5.69 13.82
CA ASP A 76 -2.86 4.70 14.34
C ASP A 76 -3.11 3.31 13.73
N LYS A 77 -2.13 2.41 13.94
CA LYS A 77 -2.16 1.05 13.38
C LYS A 77 -3.34 0.21 13.89
N GLU A 78 -3.82 0.47 15.10
CA GLU A 78 -4.88 -0.34 15.73
C GLU A 78 -6.25 -0.06 15.11
N HIS A 79 -6.40 1.11 14.48
CA HIS A 79 -7.65 1.53 13.85
C HIS A 79 -7.59 1.52 12.32
N ALA A 80 -6.43 1.26 11.71
CA ALA A 80 -6.26 1.27 10.27
C ALA A 80 -6.93 0.07 9.59
N TYR A 81 -7.78 0.32 8.60
CA TYR A 81 -8.35 -0.74 7.76
C TYR A 81 -7.30 -1.41 6.87
N LEU A 82 -6.31 -0.67 6.41
CA LEU A 82 -5.21 -1.14 5.58
C LEU A 82 -3.90 -1.14 6.38
N ILE A 83 -3.12 -2.21 6.24
CA ILE A 83 -1.76 -2.31 6.74
C ILE A 83 -0.86 -2.83 5.64
N TRP A 84 0.27 -2.17 5.46
CA TRP A 84 1.33 -2.62 4.57
C TRP A 84 2.51 -3.15 5.38
N VAL A 85 2.85 -4.41 5.17
CA VAL A 85 4.03 -5.05 5.76
C VAL A 85 5.04 -5.31 4.66
N SER A 86 6.26 -4.91 4.87
CA SER A 86 7.35 -5.12 3.94
C SER A 86 8.58 -5.67 4.64
N ASP A 87 9.17 -6.71 4.09
CA ASP A 87 10.51 -7.16 4.40
C ASP A 87 11.53 -6.50 3.48
N TYR A 88 12.77 -6.44 3.91
CA TYR A 88 13.87 -5.93 3.09
C TYR A 88 15.20 -6.61 3.43
N SER A 89 16.06 -6.64 2.44
CA SER A 89 17.48 -6.98 2.59
C SER A 89 18.32 -5.86 2.01
N VAL A 90 19.43 -5.56 2.68
CA VAL A 90 20.32 -4.48 2.26
C VAL A 90 21.74 -4.96 2.12
N GLN A 91 22.48 -4.36 1.19
CA GLN A 91 23.92 -4.37 1.15
C GLN A 91 24.43 -3.06 1.74
N VAL A 92 25.23 -3.16 2.77
CA VAL A 92 25.86 -1.98 3.38
C VAL A 92 27.10 -1.62 2.60
N LEU A 93 27.17 -0.37 2.17
CA LEU A 93 28.33 0.24 1.55
C LEU A 93 28.83 1.33 2.48
N GLN A 94 30.11 1.28 2.86
CA GLN A 94 30.73 2.34 3.65
C GLN A 94 31.55 3.24 2.71
N PRO A 95 31.07 4.44 2.37
CA PRO A 95 31.80 5.35 1.50
C PRO A 95 33.02 5.91 2.24
N LYS A 96 34.22 5.57 1.77
CA LYS A 96 35.47 6.02 2.40
C LYS A 96 35.73 7.53 2.27
N ASP A 97 35.12 8.17 1.29
CA ASP A 97 35.38 9.55 0.92
C ASP A 97 34.29 10.55 1.36
N PHE A 98 33.21 10.07 1.97
CA PHE A 98 32.09 10.91 2.44
C PHE A 98 32.03 10.90 3.97
N LYS A 99 32.69 11.90 4.58
CA LYS A 99 32.83 11.99 6.04
C LYS A 99 31.47 12.18 6.77
N ASP A 100 30.50 12.75 6.08
CA ASP A 100 29.18 13.10 6.65
C ASP A 100 28.13 12.00 6.44
N ILE A 101 28.46 10.95 5.68
CA ILE A 101 27.62 9.77 5.50
C ILE A 101 28.26 8.62 6.24
N ASN A 102 27.70 8.25 7.38
CA ASN A 102 28.22 7.16 8.21
C ASN A 102 27.85 5.79 7.66
N PHE A 103 26.76 5.73 6.88
CA PHE A 103 26.17 4.48 6.40
C PHE A 103 25.44 4.72 5.08
N LEU A 104 25.70 3.86 4.12
CA LEU A 104 24.98 3.81 2.87
C LEU A 104 24.47 2.38 2.65
N GLY A 105 23.17 2.19 2.70
CA GLY A 105 22.54 0.92 2.41
C GLY A 105 21.89 0.92 1.03
N VAL A 106 22.08 -0.17 0.30
CA VAL A 106 21.37 -0.45 -0.95
C VAL A 106 20.39 -1.58 -0.71
N ILE A 107 19.10 -1.34 -0.96
CA ILE A 107 18.10 -2.40 -0.89
C ILE A 107 18.30 -3.33 -2.07
N THR A 108 18.60 -4.59 -1.79
CA THR A 108 18.88 -5.60 -2.81
C THR A 108 17.71 -6.52 -3.07
N ALA A 109 16.83 -6.68 -2.10
CA ALA A 109 15.63 -7.49 -2.19
C ALA A 109 14.59 -7.05 -1.15
N GLY A 110 13.34 -7.46 -1.38
CA GLY A 110 12.25 -7.26 -0.44
C GLY A 110 10.90 -7.50 -1.09
N SER A 111 9.93 -7.79 -0.26
CA SER A 111 8.54 -7.91 -0.68
C SER A 111 7.62 -7.18 0.29
N GLY A 112 6.51 -6.67 -0.19
CA GLY A 112 5.50 -6.02 0.63
C GLY A 112 4.12 -6.58 0.35
N THR A 113 3.29 -6.66 1.38
CA THR A 113 1.90 -7.08 1.27
C THR A 113 1.00 -6.09 1.98
N ILE A 114 -0.02 -5.61 1.30
CA ILE A 114 -1.09 -4.82 1.92
C ILE A 114 -2.21 -5.79 2.33
N TYR A 115 -2.61 -5.68 3.58
CA TYR A 115 -3.73 -6.41 4.17
C TYR A 115 -4.88 -5.47 4.43
N PHE A 116 -6.08 -5.92 4.10
CA PHE A 116 -7.35 -5.23 4.39
C PHE A 116 -8.15 -6.02 5.40
N THR A 117 -8.77 -5.33 6.35
CA THR A 117 -9.82 -5.88 7.23
C THR A 117 -10.86 -4.80 7.52
N ASP A 118 -12.10 -5.19 7.66
CA ASP A 118 -13.19 -4.36 8.18
C ASP A 118 -13.22 -4.32 9.73
N ARG A 119 -12.40 -5.15 10.37
CA ARG A 119 -12.27 -5.27 11.83
C ARG A 119 -10.83 -5.08 12.29
N PRO A 120 -10.27 -3.84 12.20
CA PRO A 120 -8.89 -3.57 12.60
C PRO A 120 -8.66 -3.81 14.11
N ASP A 121 -9.70 -3.72 14.93
CA ASP A 121 -9.70 -4.00 16.36
C ASP A 121 -9.34 -5.48 16.70
N LEU A 122 -9.45 -6.39 15.75
CA LEU A 122 -9.14 -7.81 15.94
C LEU A 122 -7.70 -8.19 15.59
N ARG A 123 -6.89 -7.25 15.08
CA ARG A 123 -5.48 -7.53 14.78
C ARG A 123 -4.67 -7.74 16.05
N ASP A 124 -3.86 -8.79 16.07
CA ASP A 124 -2.88 -9.00 17.14
C ASP A 124 -1.57 -8.29 16.79
N TRP A 125 -1.34 -7.16 17.43
CA TRP A 125 -0.13 -6.34 17.26
C TRP A 125 1.04 -6.80 18.12
N ARG A 126 0.81 -7.69 19.07
CA ARG A 126 1.86 -8.20 19.96
C ARG A 126 2.73 -9.21 19.25
N ASP A 127 2.14 -9.95 18.33
CA ASP A 127 2.85 -10.88 17.46
C ASP A 127 2.75 -10.43 15.98
N TRP A 128 3.59 -9.49 15.59
CA TRP A 128 3.67 -8.97 14.23
C TRP A 128 4.13 -10.01 13.19
N THR A 129 4.65 -11.17 13.62
CA THR A 129 4.98 -12.29 12.75
C THR A 129 3.76 -13.12 12.39
N ASN A 130 2.75 -13.15 13.27
CA ASN A 130 1.48 -13.85 13.05
C ASN A 130 0.48 -12.95 12.31
N ARG A 131 0.49 -13.03 11.00
CA ARG A 131 -0.38 -12.23 10.13
C ARG A 131 -1.78 -12.81 9.94
N SER A 132 -2.13 -13.91 10.62
CA SER A 132 -3.43 -14.58 10.47
C SER A 132 -4.62 -13.70 10.89
N THR A 133 -4.40 -12.74 11.80
CA THR A 133 -5.41 -11.79 12.27
C THR A 133 -5.45 -10.48 11.48
N TRP A 134 -4.58 -10.31 10.48
CA TRP A 134 -4.40 -9.02 9.81
C TRP A 134 -5.40 -8.78 8.68
N GLY A 135 -6.21 -9.79 8.36
CA GLY A 135 -7.23 -9.71 7.33
C GLY A 135 -6.78 -10.30 5.99
N GLN A 136 -7.44 -9.87 4.93
CA GLN A 136 -7.23 -10.36 3.57
C GLN A 136 -6.00 -9.67 2.94
N PRO A 137 -5.04 -10.42 2.34
CA PRO A 137 -4.02 -9.82 1.50
C PRO A 137 -4.65 -9.29 0.21
N VAL A 138 -4.55 -7.99 -0.04
CA VAL A 138 -5.20 -7.31 -1.18
C VAL A 138 -4.24 -6.81 -2.24
N ALA A 139 -2.95 -6.64 -1.90
CA ALA A 139 -1.91 -6.32 -2.86
C ALA A 139 -0.57 -6.89 -2.42
N ARG A 140 0.25 -7.30 -3.39
CA ARG A 140 1.63 -7.72 -3.17
C ARG A 140 2.56 -6.95 -4.08
N PHE A 141 3.65 -6.48 -3.50
CA PHE A 141 4.70 -5.72 -4.15
C PHE A 141 6.05 -6.42 -4.02
N ILE A 142 6.93 -6.18 -4.98
CA ILE A 142 8.35 -6.52 -4.90
C ILE A 142 9.15 -5.23 -4.94
N ARG A 143 10.08 -5.06 -4.00
CA ARG A 143 11.07 -3.99 -4.04
C ARG A 143 12.08 -4.30 -5.13
N ARG A 144 12.27 -3.37 -6.08
CA ARG A 144 13.19 -3.54 -7.21
C ARG A 144 14.51 -2.80 -6.97
N ALA A 145 14.45 -1.66 -6.36
CA ALA A 145 15.61 -0.83 -6.06
C ALA A 145 15.34 0.02 -4.84
N GLY A 146 16.39 0.38 -4.13
CA GLY A 146 16.28 1.30 -3.03
C GLY A 146 17.64 1.72 -2.51
N LEU A 147 17.67 2.90 -1.92
CA LEU A 147 18.87 3.50 -1.34
C LEU A 147 18.50 4.20 -0.05
N PHE A 148 19.29 4.02 0.99
CA PHE A 148 19.13 4.79 2.21
C PHE A 148 20.51 5.23 2.76
N PRO A 149 20.86 6.49 2.55
CA PRO A 149 21.96 7.12 3.29
C PRO A 149 21.53 7.40 4.71
N SER A 150 22.41 7.18 5.64
CA SER A 150 22.24 7.55 7.04
C SER A 150 23.43 8.37 7.53
N ALA A 151 23.13 9.41 8.28
CA ALA A 151 24.07 10.16 9.10
C ALA A 151 23.90 9.75 10.57
N ASP A 152 24.60 10.42 11.48
CA ASP A 152 24.45 10.33 12.94
C ASP A 152 24.44 8.90 13.52
N GLY A 153 25.25 8.00 12.94
CA GLY A 153 25.42 6.64 13.41
C GLY A 153 24.24 5.71 13.11
N GLY A 154 23.37 6.08 12.13
CA GLY A 154 22.23 5.28 11.73
C GLY A 154 20.93 5.61 12.46
N TYR A 155 20.91 6.66 13.29
CA TYR A 155 19.73 7.07 14.02
C TYR A 155 18.64 7.67 13.10
N SER A 156 19.04 8.35 12.03
CA SER A 156 18.13 8.83 10.99
C SER A 156 18.56 8.40 9.60
N ALA A 157 17.59 8.12 8.76
CA ALA A 157 17.81 7.74 7.37
C ALA A 157 16.74 8.32 6.45
N ASN A 158 17.15 8.61 5.21
CA ASN A 158 16.21 8.88 4.13
C ASN A 158 16.24 7.69 3.17
N LEU A 159 15.08 7.16 2.88
CA LEU A 159 14.93 6.00 2.02
C LEU A 159 14.24 6.39 0.73
N THR A 160 14.74 5.89 -0.39
CA THR A 160 14.00 5.88 -1.66
C THR A 160 13.97 4.47 -2.20
N ASN A 161 12.80 3.98 -2.54
CA ASN A 161 12.66 2.65 -3.12
C ASN A 161 11.53 2.58 -4.16
N THR A 162 11.65 1.63 -5.08
CA THR A 162 10.62 1.33 -6.07
C THR A 162 9.96 0.00 -5.72
N ALA A 163 8.64 -0.01 -5.68
CA ALA A 163 7.80 -1.16 -5.41
C ALA A 163 6.93 -1.48 -6.64
N GLU A 164 7.21 -2.60 -7.29
CA GLU A 164 6.42 -3.12 -8.41
C GLU A 164 5.23 -3.92 -7.91
N LEU A 165 4.03 -3.65 -8.45
CA LEU A 165 2.83 -4.42 -8.13
C LEU A 165 2.86 -5.77 -8.84
N VAL A 166 2.94 -6.87 -8.08
CA VAL A 166 2.98 -8.25 -8.60
C VAL A 166 1.60 -8.84 -8.72
N SER A 167 0.80 -8.69 -7.66
CA SER A 167 -0.56 -9.22 -7.62
C SER A 167 -1.48 -8.32 -6.82
N SER A 168 -2.77 -8.38 -7.15
CA SER A 168 -3.81 -7.65 -6.46
C SER A 168 -5.09 -8.47 -6.45
N THR A 169 -5.85 -8.34 -5.37
CA THR A 169 -7.15 -8.98 -5.17
C THR A 169 -8.18 -7.89 -4.90
N THR A 170 -9.33 -8.00 -5.52
CA THR A 170 -10.45 -7.09 -5.27
C THR A 170 -10.97 -7.29 -3.86
N PHE A 171 -11.21 -6.19 -3.17
CA PHE A 171 -11.87 -6.17 -1.87
C PHE A 171 -13.01 -5.16 -1.88
N THR A 172 -13.96 -5.32 -0.98
CA THR A 172 -15.12 -4.43 -0.87
C THR A 172 -15.04 -3.67 0.44
N TRP A 173 -15.19 -2.35 0.37
CA TRP A 173 -15.27 -1.50 1.54
C TRP A 173 -16.34 -0.42 1.32
N ASN A 174 -17.23 -0.26 2.29
CA ASN A 174 -18.38 0.65 2.20
C ASN A 174 -19.21 0.48 0.91
N GLY A 175 -19.40 -0.77 0.47
CA GLY A 175 -20.16 -1.08 -0.73
C GLY A 175 -19.48 -0.80 -2.06
N LYS A 176 -18.26 -0.25 -2.05
CA LYS A 176 -17.41 -0.07 -3.25
C LYS A 176 -16.39 -1.18 -3.36
N GLN A 177 -16.06 -1.55 -4.60
CA GLN A 177 -15.00 -2.49 -4.90
C GLN A 177 -13.72 -1.73 -5.25
N PHE A 178 -12.61 -2.17 -4.68
CA PHE A 178 -11.27 -1.64 -4.89
C PHE A 178 -10.32 -2.73 -5.33
N ASN A 179 -9.39 -2.37 -6.22
CA ASN A 179 -8.30 -3.23 -6.65
C ASN A 179 -7.06 -2.37 -6.87
N PHE A 180 -5.96 -2.71 -6.22
CA PHE A 180 -4.72 -1.94 -6.36
C PHE A 180 -4.16 -1.96 -7.78
N ARG A 181 -4.46 -2.99 -8.59
CA ARG A 181 -4.08 -3.01 -10.01
C ARG A 181 -4.80 -1.94 -10.82
N ASP A 182 -6.02 -1.60 -10.47
CA ASP A 182 -6.75 -0.53 -11.14
C ASP A 182 -6.25 0.85 -10.72
N LEU A 183 -5.79 0.98 -9.46
CA LEU A 183 -5.31 2.25 -8.90
C LEU A 183 -3.85 2.56 -9.26
N ILE A 184 -2.95 1.57 -9.13
CA ILE A 184 -1.51 1.71 -9.34
C ILE A 184 -0.95 0.52 -10.13
N PRO A 185 -1.32 0.37 -11.41
CA PRO A 185 -1.10 -0.84 -12.20
C PRO A 185 0.37 -1.26 -12.32
N HIS A 186 1.30 -0.28 -12.24
CA HIS A 186 2.74 -0.50 -12.40
C HIS A 186 3.51 -0.45 -11.06
N GLY A 187 2.82 -0.12 -9.97
CA GLY A 187 3.47 0.10 -8.68
C GLY A 187 3.81 1.55 -8.42
N MET A 188 4.81 1.79 -7.57
CA MET A 188 5.08 3.11 -7.04
C MET A 188 6.55 3.28 -6.66
N THR A 189 7.00 4.53 -6.63
CA THR A 189 8.28 4.93 -6.04
C THR A 189 8.00 5.64 -4.73
N CYS A 190 8.61 5.16 -3.67
CA CYS A 190 8.41 5.66 -2.32
C CYS A 190 9.64 6.45 -1.85
N SER A 191 9.37 7.54 -1.15
CA SER A 191 10.36 8.33 -0.41
C SER A 191 9.95 8.35 1.05
N GLU A 192 10.88 8.07 1.93
CA GLU A 192 10.64 7.81 3.35
C GLU A 192 11.73 8.44 4.20
N THR A 193 11.35 8.90 5.37
CA THR A 193 12.28 9.33 6.43
C THR A 193 12.06 8.44 7.65
N ALA A 194 13.13 7.85 8.12
CA ALA A 194 13.16 7.08 9.36
C ALA A 194 13.92 7.85 10.44
N VAL A 195 13.41 7.85 11.67
CA VAL A 195 14.07 8.39 12.86
C VAL A 195 13.84 7.40 14.01
N GLY A 196 14.91 6.76 14.45
CA GLY A 196 14.78 5.60 15.33
C GLY A 196 13.93 4.51 14.67
N ASP A 197 12.89 4.05 15.36
CA ASP A 197 11.97 3.04 14.83
C ASP A 197 10.79 3.63 14.06
N ALA A 198 10.62 4.96 14.05
CA ALA A 198 9.51 5.63 13.38
C ALA A 198 9.84 5.91 11.92
N GLU A 199 8.88 5.65 11.04
CA GLU A 199 8.97 5.88 9.62
C GLU A 199 7.77 6.68 9.12
N VAL A 200 8.03 7.64 8.23
CA VAL A 200 7.00 8.39 7.51
C VAL A 200 7.40 8.52 6.04
N GLY A 201 6.46 8.36 5.15
CA GLY A 201 6.78 8.41 3.73
C GLY A 201 5.60 8.64 2.81
N THR A 202 5.93 8.91 1.57
CA THR A 202 5.00 9.03 0.46
C THR A 202 5.44 8.17 -0.71
N CYS A 203 4.47 7.59 -1.39
CA CYS A 203 4.70 6.87 -2.63
C CYS A 203 3.98 7.57 -3.77
N VAL A 204 4.66 7.77 -4.88
CA VAL A 204 4.09 8.27 -6.13
C VAL A 204 3.88 7.13 -7.11
N ALA A 205 2.78 7.17 -7.88
CA ALA A 205 2.49 6.17 -8.88
C ALA A 205 3.53 6.17 -10.00
N VAL A 206 3.93 4.99 -10.46
CA VAL A 206 4.86 4.82 -11.60
C VAL A 206 4.05 4.79 -12.90
N GLY A 207 4.47 5.61 -13.89
CA GLY A 207 3.86 5.65 -15.22
C GLY A 207 4.29 4.50 -16.13
N ILE A 208 3.53 4.33 -17.22
CA ILE A 208 3.85 3.39 -18.30
C ILE A 208 5.12 3.87 -19.01
N GLY A 209 6.24 3.33 -18.76
CA GLY A 209 7.51 3.71 -19.41
C GLY A 209 8.74 3.57 -18.54
N TRP A 210 8.55 3.10 -17.33
CA TRP A 210 9.61 2.85 -16.37
C TRP A 210 9.89 1.34 -16.15
N LEU A 211 9.22 0.46 -16.92
CA LEU A 211 9.39 -1.00 -16.89
C LEU A 211 10.11 -1.48 -18.13
#